data_cc0720922c7846c58695c55fa4625eee
#
_entry.id   cc0720922c7846c58695c55fa4625eee
#
_cell.length_a   1.000
_cell.length_b   1.000
_cell.length_c   1.000
_cell.angle_alpha   90.00
_cell.angle_beta   90.00
_cell.angle_gamma   90.00
#
_symmetry.space_group_name_H-M   'P 1'
#
loop_
_entity.id
_entity.type
_entity.pdbx_description
1 polymer ?
#
loop_
_entity_poly.entity_id
_entity_poly.type
_entity_poly.pdbx_seq_one_letter_code
_entity_poly.pdbx_strand_id
1 'polypeptide(L)'
;MSARAPSLPRPRAVPRSGKQLVAFWQVPKILVYLLGFIPAAWWFELGLADRLGADPMKALEHALGLWALRFLIASLAITPLRQLTGINLIRYRRALGLLTFYYVVLHLLTYLVLDQGLDLSAILADILKRLYITIGMAGFVILVPLAITSNNLAIRRLGAQAWHRLHRWVYLVAILAVLHFLLSVKVPIEPLFYGAVVALLLGYRLARSLLRDRGGKVPAKARN
;
A
#
# COMPACT_ATOMS: atom_id res chain seq x y z
N MET A 1 38.34 55.62 -26.13
CA MET A 1 38.74 54.25 -26.48
C MET A 1 38.45 53.35 -25.25
N SER A 2 37.34 52.64 -25.25
CA SER A 2 36.96 51.75 -24.13
C SER A 2 37.33 50.32 -24.50
N ALA A 3 38.33 49.77 -23.80
CA ALA A 3 38.81 48.41 -24.03
C ALA A 3 37.82 47.42 -23.39
N ARG A 4 37.14 46.58 -24.21
CA ARG A 4 36.36 45.45 -23.75
C ARG A 4 37.27 44.36 -23.17
N ALA A 5 37.06 44.02 -21.89
CA ALA A 5 37.73 42.89 -21.27
C ALA A 5 37.33 41.56 -21.95
N PRO A 6 38.27 40.61 -22.13
CA PRO A 6 37.96 39.32 -22.75
C PRO A 6 37.06 38.46 -21.84
N SER A 7 35.97 37.93 -22.38
CA SER A 7 35.05 37.05 -21.69
C SER A 7 35.73 35.69 -21.43
N LEU A 8 35.80 35.29 -20.15
CA LEU A 8 36.27 33.98 -19.74
C LEU A 8 35.38 32.85 -20.33
N PRO A 9 35.97 31.75 -20.81
CA PRO A 9 35.22 30.64 -21.36
C PRO A 9 34.39 29.99 -20.24
N ARG A 10 33.08 29.79 -20.52
CA ARG A 10 32.18 29.10 -19.61
C ARG A 10 32.68 27.66 -19.35
N PRO A 11 32.71 27.18 -18.09
CA PRO A 11 33.12 25.83 -17.81
C PRO A 11 32.18 24.84 -18.55
N ARG A 12 32.76 23.92 -19.31
CA ARG A 12 32.06 22.83 -19.98
C ARG A 12 31.30 22.02 -18.91
N ALA A 13 29.98 21.93 -19.06
CA ALA A 13 29.17 21.05 -18.24
C ALA A 13 29.68 19.60 -18.35
N VAL A 14 30.21 19.06 -17.25
CA VAL A 14 30.59 17.67 -17.16
C VAL A 14 29.31 16.85 -17.39
N PRO A 15 29.28 15.93 -18.37
CA PRO A 15 28.11 15.07 -18.54
C PRO A 15 27.93 14.24 -17.26
N ARG A 16 26.85 14.51 -16.55
CA ARG A 16 26.41 13.62 -15.47
C ARG A 16 26.21 12.25 -16.10
N SER A 17 27.11 11.34 -15.80
CA SER A 17 26.97 9.91 -16.09
C SER A 17 25.63 9.46 -15.50
N GLY A 18 24.56 9.60 -16.29
CA GLY A 18 23.26 9.05 -16.00
C GLY A 18 23.45 7.55 -16.03
N LYS A 19 23.44 6.88 -14.86
CA LYS A 19 23.01 5.49 -14.80
C LYS A 19 21.69 5.45 -15.56
N GLN A 20 21.70 4.96 -16.78
CA GLN A 20 20.51 4.69 -17.57
C GLN A 20 19.74 3.66 -16.74
N LEU A 21 18.80 4.18 -15.92
CA LEU A 21 17.81 3.34 -15.26
C LEU A 21 17.08 2.62 -16.39
N VAL A 22 17.28 1.33 -16.45
CA VAL A 22 16.63 0.43 -17.39
C VAL A 22 15.18 0.87 -17.48
N ALA A 23 14.77 1.34 -18.66
CA ALA A 23 13.38 1.66 -18.93
C ALA A 23 12.62 0.33 -18.87
N PHE A 24 12.21 -0.06 -17.67
CA PHE A 24 11.27 -1.16 -17.49
C PHE A 24 10.05 -0.82 -18.33
N TRP A 25 9.69 -1.69 -19.24
CA TRP A 25 8.55 -1.62 -20.15
C TRP A 25 7.39 -0.94 -19.45
N GLN A 26 6.88 0.14 -20.06
CA GLN A 26 5.83 0.95 -19.44
C GLN A 26 4.50 0.20 -19.54
N VAL A 27 4.34 -0.84 -18.70
CA VAL A 27 3.08 -1.60 -18.61
C VAL A 27 1.94 -0.62 -18.35
N PRO A 28 0.90 -0.58 -19.19
CA PRO A 28 -0.26 0.26 -18.98
C PRO A 28 -0.90 -0.03 -17.61
N LYS A 29 -1.34 1.01 -16.91
CA LYS A 29 -1.96 0.81 -15.58
C LYS A 29 -3.17 -0.11 -15.62
N ILE A 30 -3.89 -0.14 -16.74
CA ILE A 30 -5.04 -1.04 -16.94
C ILE A 30 -4.63 -2.51 -16.80
N LEU A 31 -3.45 -2.90 -17.31
CA LEU A 31 -2.96 -4.27 -17.17
C LEU A 31 -2.68 -4.63 -15.70
N VAL A 32 -2.23 -3.66 -14.88
CA VAL A 32 -2.05 -3.90 -13.44
C VAL A 32 -3.38 -4.23 -12.76
N TYR A 33 -4.47 -3.54 -13.15
CA TYR A 33 -5.79 -3.86 -12.63
C TYR A 33 -6.31 -5.20 -13.17
N LEU A 34 -6.20 -5.44 -14.48
CA LEU A 34 -6.65 -6.72 -15.09
C LEU A 34 -5.94 -7.92 -14.46
N LEU A 35 -4.61 -7.86 -14.37
CA LEU A 35 -3.82 -8.91 -13.71
C LEU A 35 -4.11 -9.00 -12.21
N GLY A 36 -4.34 -7.85 -11.56
CA GLY A 36 -4.66 -7.78 -10.15
C GLY A 36 -6.02 -8.40 -9.80
N PHE A 37 -6.99 -8.43 -10.71
CA PHE A 37 -8.29 -9.07 -10.49
C PHE A 37 -8.33 -10.57 -10.85
N ILE A 38 -7.30 -11.10 -11.52
CA ILE A 38 -7.23 -12.56 -11.83
C ILE A 38 -7.38 -13.42 -10.58
N PRO A 39 -6.68 -13.16 -9.44
CA PRO A 39 -6.86 -13.96 -8.24
C PRO A 39 -8.30 -13.94 -7.72
N ALA A 40 -8.98 -12.79 -7.72
CA ALA A 40 -10.37 -12.73 -7.30
C ALA A 40 -11.27 -13.58 -8.20
N ALA A 41 -11.16 -13.40 -9.52
CA ALA A 41 -11.92 -14.19 -10.50
C ALA A 41 -11.70 -15.71 -10.31
N TRP A 42 -10.45 -16.11 -10.09
CA TRP A 42 -10.09 -17.51 -9.84
C TRP A 42 -10.75 -18.06 -8.55
N TRP A 43 -10.71 -17.32 -7.44
CA TRP A 43 -11.30 -17.77 -6.18
C TRP A 43 -12.83 -17.81 -6.24
N PHE A 44 -13.47 -16.87 -6.95
CA PHE A 44 -14.92 -16.94 -7.21
C PHE A 44 -15.30 -18.11 -8.10
N GLU A 45 -14.51 -18.41 -9.14
CA GLU A 45 -14.71 -19.61 -10.00
C GLU A 45 -14.63 -20.89 -9.17
N LEU A 46 -13.61 -21.04 -8.31
CA LEU A 46 -13.51 -22.19 -7.41
C LEU A 46 -14.71 -22.31 -6.47
N GLY A 47 -15.27 -21.18 -6.01
CA GLY A 47 -16.49 -21.16 -5.21
C GLY A 47 -17.70 -21.65 -5.98
N LEU A 48 -17.89 -21.18 -7.22
CA LEU A 48 -18.99 -21.62 -8.10
C LEU A 48 -18.87 -23.09 -8.51
N ALA A 49 -17.64 -23.60 -8.60
CA ALA A 49 -17.36 -24.99 -8.95
C ALA A 49 -17.38 -25.94 -7.73
N ASP A 50 -17.77 -25.45 -6.54
CA ASP A 50 -17.79 -26.21 -5.26
C ASP A 50 -16.43 -26.86 -4.91
N ARG A 51 -15.33 -26.12 -5.16
CA ARG A 51 -13.94 -26.60 -5.01
C ARG A 51 -13.19 -25.92 -3.86
N LEU A 52 -13.88 -25.17 -2.99
CA LEU A 52 -13.28 -24.45 -1.85
C LEU A 52 -13.20 -25.28 -0.56
N GLY A 53 -13.67 -26.53 -0.58
CA GLY A 53 -13.62 -27.44 0.57
C GLY A 53 -14.78 -27.30 1.53
N ALA A 54 -14.58 -27.70 2.79
CA ALA A 54 -15.66 -27.88 3.76
C ALA A 54 -16.32 -26.56 4.22
N ASP A 55 -15.62 -25.43 4.17
CA ASP A 55 -16.15 -24.10 4.54
C ASP A 55 -15.81 -23.10 3.43
N PRO A 56 -16.58 -23.10 2.32
CA PRO A 56 -16.27 -22.31 1.15
C PRO A 56 -16.32 -20.80 1.41
N MET A 57 -17.21 -20.33 2.30
CA MET A 57 -17.32 -18.91 2.61
C MET A 57 -16.08 -18.40 3.32
N LYS A 58 -15.61 -19.11 4.35
CA LYS A 58 -14.36 -18.75 5.05
C LYS A 58 -13.13 -18.88 4.18
N ALA A 59 -13.08 -19.88 3.29
CA ALA A 59 -11.97 -20.03 2.33
C ALA A 59 -11.90 -18.84 1.39
N LEU A 60 -13.03 -18.39 0.85
CA LEU A 60 -13.14 -17.23 -0.03
C LEU A 60 -12.78 -15.93 0.71
N GLU A 61 -13.35 -15.71 1.91
CA GLU A 61 -13.00 -14.56 2.75
C GLU A 61 -11.51 -14.49 3.02
N HIS A 62 -10.92 -15.59 3.48
CA HIS A 62 -9.49 -15.67 3.77
C HIS A 62 -8.64 -15.32 2.54
N ALA A 63 -8.95 -15.91 1.39
CA ALA A 63 -8.24 -15.67 0.16
C ALA A 63 -8.29 -14.21 -0.28
N LEU A 64 -9.48 -13.59 -0.27
CA LEU A 64 -9.66 -12.19 -0.64
C LEU A 64 -8.94 -11.23 0.33
N GLY A 65 -9.04 -11.49 1.64
CA GLY A 65 -8.33 -10.75 2.68
C GLY A 65 -6.81 -10.86 2.52
N LEU A 66 -6.31 -12.04 2.22
CA LEU A 66 -4.88 -12.29 2.00
C LEU A 66 -4.35 -11.57 0.75
N TRP A 67 -5.11 -11.55 -0.35
CA TRP A 67 -4.74 -10.78 -1.54
C TRP A 67 -4.77 -9.28 -1.28
N ALA A 68 -5.73 -8.77 -0.51
CA ALA A 68 -5.73 -7.38 -0.07
C ALA A 68 -4.43 -7.02 0.68
N LEU A 69 -4.01 -7.86 1.63
CA LEU A 69 -2.77 -7.66 2.38
C LEU A 69 -1.53 -7.72 1.47
N ARG A 70 -1.49 -8.64 0.51
CA ARG A 70 -0.40 -8.76 -0.48
C ARG A 70 -0.27 -7.49 -1.33
N PHE A 71 -1.37 -6.93 -1.83
CA PHE A 71 -1.36 -5.68 -2.58
C PHE A 71 -0.96 -4.48 -1.71
N LEU A 72 -1.39 -4.45 -0.46
CA LEU A 72 -0.98 -3.44 0.50
C LEU A 72 0.55 -3.48 0.72
N ILE A 73 1.10 -4.64 0.99
CA ILE A 73 2.54 -4.87 1.15
C ILE A 73 3.29 -4.47 -0.12
N ALA A 74 2.84 -4.89 -1.30
CA ALA A 74 3.44 -4.50 -2.58
C ALA A 74 3.45 -2.98 -2.76
N SER A 75 2.35 -2.29 -2.43
CA SER A 75 2.27 -0.82 -2.45
C SER A 75 3.28 -0.17 -1.49
N LEU A 76 3.45 -0.73 -0.29
CA LEU A 76 4.42 -0.27 0.68
C LEU A 76 5.87 -0.57 0.26
N ALA A 77 6.13 -1.69 -0.38
CA ALA A 77 7.46 -2.11 -0.82
C ALA A 77 8.05 -1.26 -1.94
N ILE A 78 7.24 -0.56 -2.75
CA ILE A 78 7.72 0.26 -3.88
C ILE A 78 8.79 1.27 -3.47
N THR A 79 8.64 1.94 -2.32
CA THR A 79 9.61 2.97 -1.90
C THR A 79 10.94 2.37 -1.47
N PRO A 80 11.01 1.37 -0.56
CA PRO A 80 12.24 0.65 -0.27
C PRO A 80 12.89 0.06 -1.52
N LEU A 81 12.12 -0.61 -2.38
CA LEU A 81 12.62 -1.20 -3.61
C LEU A 81 13.34 -0.17 -4.49
N ARG A 82 12.69 0.98 -4.73
CA ARG A 82 13.32 2.06 -5.51
C ARG A 82 14.61 2.57 -4.87
N GLN A 83 14.66 2.67 -3.56
CA GLN A 83 15.82 3.22 -2.85
C GLN A 83 16.99 2.25 -2.79
N LEU A 84 16.74 0.94 -2.75
CA LEU A 84 17.75 -0.10 -2.65
C LEU A 84 18.24 -0.56 -4.03
N THR A 85 17.35 -0.69 -5.00
CA THR A 85 17.66 -1.28 -6.32
C THR A 85 17.68 -0.26 -7.46
N GLY A 86 17.12 0.95 -7.24
CA GLY A 86 16.93 1.94 -8.31
C GLY A 86 15.69 1.69 -9.19
N ILE A 87 15.00 0.55 -9.05
CA ILE A 87 13.80 0.21 -9.84
C ILE A 87 12.64 1.14 -9.46
N ASN A 88 12.11 1.89 -10.44
CA ASN A 88 11.09 2.91 -10.19
C ASN A 88 9.68 2.43 -10.57
N LEU A 89 8.96 1.87 -9.60
CA LEU A 89 7.58 1.42 -9.73
C LEU A 89 6.55 2.41 -9.12
N ILE A 90 6.95 3.65 -8.80
CA ILE A 90 6.07 4.63 -8.11
C ILE A 90 4.77 4.87 -8.88
N ARG A 91 4.79 4.81 -10.22
CA ARG A 91 3.60 4.96 -11.06
C ARG A 91 2.49 3.94 -10.77
N TYR A 92 2.84 2.76 -10.25
CA TYR A 92 1.90 1.67 -9.94
C TYR A 92 1.39 1.69 -8.49
N ARG A 93 2.01 2.50 -7.61
CA ARG A 93 1.65 2.55 -6.20
C ARG A 93 0.17 2.85 -5.96
N ARG A 94 -0.41 3.77 -6.76
CA ARG A 94 -1.83 4.09 -6.68
C ARG A 94 -2.71 2.92 -7.11
N ALA A 95 -2.36 2.23 -8.19
CA ALA A 95 -3.11 1.07 -8.66
C ALA A 95 -3.10 -0.07 -7.63
N LEU A 96 -1.94 -0.38 -7.04
CA LEU A 96 -1.83 -1.39 -5.98
C LEU A 96 -2.62 -1.00 -4.72
N GLY A 97 -2.61 0.28 -4.32
CA GLY A 97 -3.43 0.76 -3.20
C GLY A 97 -4.93 0.66 -3.46
N LEU A 98 -5.39 0.94 -4.69
CA LEU A 98 -6.79 0.76 -5.08
C LEU A 98 -7.16 -0.72 -5.20
N LEU A 99 -6.28 -1.58 -5.69
CA LEU A 99 -6.48 -3.04 -5.65
C LEU A 99 -6.65 -3.53 -4.21
N THR A 100 -5.82 -3.04 -3.27
CA THR A 100 -6.02 -3.33 -1.84
C THR A 100 -7.45 -2.99 -1.41
N PHE A 101 -7.94 -1.80 -1.73
CA PHE A 101 -9.29 -1.37 -1.37
C PHE A 101 -10.38 -2.26 -2.00
N TYR A 102 -10.28 -2.55 -3.30
CA TYR A 102 -11.24 -3.41 -3.98
C TYR A 102 -11.30 -4.82 -3.38
N TYR A 103 -10.15 -5.39 -3.04
CA TYR A 103 -10.11 -6.70 -2.39
C TYR A 103 -10.66 -6.68 -0.97
N VAL A 104 -10.44 -5.60 -0.21
CA VAL A 104 -11.09 -5.42 1.11
C VAL A 104 -12.61 -5.29 0.96
N VAL A 105 -13.10 -4.59 -0.07
CA VAL A 105 -14.54 -4.50 -0.36
C VAL A 105 -15.11 -5.88 -0.72
N LEU A 106 -14.44 -6.65 -1.58
CA LEU A 106 -14.87 -8.01 -1.93
C LEU A 106 -14.88 -8.94 -0.70
N HIS A 107 -13.84 -8.89 0.13
CA HIS A 107 -13.75 -9.62 1.40
C HIS A 107 -14.92 -9.27 2.34
N LEU A 108 -15.19 -7.98 2.52
CA LEU A 108 -16.30 -7.52 3.36
C LEU A 108 -17.66 -7.94 2.79
N LEU A 109 -17.85 -7.84 1.46
CA LEU A 109 -19.09 -8.28 0.82
C LEU A 109 -19.29 -9.80 0.94
N THR A 110 -18.23 -10.60 0.84
CA THR A 110 -18.31 -12.04 1.09
C THR A 110 -18.83 -12.32 2.50
N TYR A 111 -18.29 -11.65 3.52
CA TYR A 111 -18.75 -11.76 4.89
C TYR A 111 -20.22 -11.30 5.04
N LEU A 112 -20.55 -10.09 4.56
CA LEU A 112 -21.89 -9.51 4.76
C LEU A 112 -22.98 -10.28 4.02
N VAL A 113 -22.73 -10.69 2.77
CA VAL A 113 -23.75 -11.27 1.88
C VAL A 113 -23.78 -12.79 1.98
N LEU A 114 -22.60 -13.43 1.87
CA LEU A 114 -22.52 -14.88 1.72
C LEU A 114 -22.43 -15.60 3.07
N ASP A 115 -21.70 -15.03 4.05
CA ASP A 115 -21.57 -15.65 5.38
C ASP A 115 -22.75 -15.26 6.31
N GLN A 116 -23.09 -13.95 6.39
CA GLN A 116 -24.12 -13.43 7.30
C GLN A 116 -25.50 -13.24 6.66
N GLY A 117 -25.66 -13.46 5.34
CA GLY A 117 -26.95 -13.33 4.65
C GLY A 117 -27.60 -11.95 4.82
N LEU A 118 -26.84 -10.89 5.07
CA LEU A 118 -27.30 -9.53 5.37
C LEU A 118 -28.12 -9.39 6.65
N ASP A 119 -28.00 -10.33 7.61
CA ASP A 119 -28.62 -10.19 8.94
C ASP A 119 -27.87 -9.11 9.74
N LEU A 120 -28.46 -7.91 9.79
CA LEU A 120 -27.87 -6.76 10.47
C LEU A 120 -27.72 -7.01 11.99
N SER A 121 -28.59 -7.80 12.59
CA SER A 121 -28.52 -8.09 14.01
C SER A 121 -27.33 -9.01 14.33
N ALA A 122 -27.13 -10.03 13.52
CA ALA A 122 -25.97 -10.92 13.60
C ALA A 122 -24.66 -10.18 13.32
N ILE A 123 -24.63 -9.35 12.27
CA ILE A 123 -23.46 -8.53 11.91
C ILE A 123 -23.06 -7.59 13.06
N LEU A 124 -24.01 -6.86 13.65
CA LEU A 124 -23.74 -5.96 14.77
C LEU A 124 -23.26 -6.73 16.01
N ALA A 125 -23.89 -7.86 16.31
CA ALA A 125 -23.47 -8.72 17.41
C ALA A 125 -22.03 -9.24 17.21
N ASP A 126 -21.68 -9.65 15.99
CA ASP A 126 -20.33 -10.11 15.66
C ASP A 126 -19.28 -9.00 15.77
N ILE A 127 -19.56 -7.78 15.27
CA ILE A 127 -18.68 -6.63 15.41
C ILE A 127 -18.40 -6.32 16.89
N LEU A 128 -19.40 -6.42 17.74
CA LEU A 128 -19.25 -6.11 19.18
C LEU A 128 -18.57 -7.25 19.95
N LYS A 129 -18.78 -8.50 19.58
CA LYS A 129 -18.28 -9.67 20.32
C LYS A 129 -16.89 -10.13 19.84
N ARG A 130 -16.56 -9.95 18.56
CA ARG A 130 -15.34 -10.48 17.94
C ARG A 130 -14.35 -9.36 17.65
N LEU A 131 -13.36 -9.20 18.52
CA LEU A 131 -12.35 -8.13 18.43
C LEU A 131 -11.69 -8.05 17.04
N TYR A 132 -11.43 -9.20 16.39
CA TYR A 132 -10.79 -9.16 15.07
C TYR A 132 -11.69 -8.49 14.02
N ILE A 133 -13.02 -8.69 14.08
CA ILE A 133 -13.97 -8.01 13.16
C ILE A 133 -13.95 -6.51 13.41
N THR A 134 -13.99 -6.07 14.66
CA THR A 134 -13.90 -4.64 15.04
C THR A 134 -12.62 -4.00 14.49
N ILE A 135 -11.46 -4.68 14.61
CA ILE A 135 -10.18 -4.20 14.08
C ILE A 135 -10.21 -4.12 12.54
N GLY A 136 -10.80 -5.15 11.89
CA GLY A 136 -10.97 -5.14 10.43
C GLY A 136 -11.84 -3.99 9.95
N MET A 137 -12.97 -3.74 10.62
CA MET A 137 -13.87 -2.61 10.34
C MET A 137 -13.18 -1.27 10.54
N ALA A 138 -12.39 -1.11 11.61
CA ALA A 138 -11.59 0.11 11.82
C ALA A 138 -10.60 0.34 10.66
N GLY A 139 -9.91 -0.71 10.22
CA GLY A 139 -9.02 -0.66 9.05
C GLY A 139 -9.77 -0.26 7.77
N PHE A 140 -10.95 -0.82 7.54
CA PHE A 140 -11.80 -0.48 6.40
C PHE A 140 -12.23 0.98 6.41
N VAL A 141 -12.75 1.48 7.54
CA VAL A 141 -13.19 2.88 7.70
C VAL A 141 -12.06 3.86 7.37
N ILE A 142 -10.82 3.56 7.80
CA ILE A 142 -9.65 4.38 7.46
C ILE A 142 -9.31 4.26 5.97
N LEU A 143 -9.46 3.07 5.38
CA LEU A 143 -9.09 2.83 3.98
C LEU A 143 -10.03 3.53 2.99
N VAL A 144 -11.31 3.72 3.33
CA VAL A 144 -12.31 4.41 2.50
C VAL A 144 -11.84 5.81 2.05
N PRO A 145 -11.53 6.77 2.95
CA PRO A 145 -11.06 8.09 2.53
C PRO A 145 -9.75 8.05 1.75
N LEU A 146 -8.85 7.09 2.03
CA LEU A 146 -7.63 6.88 1.25
C LEU A 146 -7.96 6.49 -0.21
N ALA A 147 -8.92 5.59 -0.40
CA ALA A 147 -9.37 5.18 -1.73
C ALA A 147 -10.06 6.32 -2.49
N ILE A 148 -11.02 7.00 -1.87
CA ILE A 148 -11.76 8.13 -2.45
C ILE A 148 -10.81 9.24 -2.88
N THR A 149 -9.76 9.52 -2.09
CA THR A 149 -8.78 10.57 -2.40
C THR A 149 -7.62 10.11 -3.27
N SER A 150 -7.62 8.87 -3.74
CA SER A 150 -6.58 8.30 -4.62
C SER A 150 -6.72 8.73 -6.08
N ASN A 151 -6.95 10.02 -6.33
CA ASN A 151 -7.08 10.60 -7.67
C ASN A 151 -6.42 12.00 -7.76
N ASN A 152 -6.25 12.50 -8.99
CA ASN A 152 -5.58 13.78 -9.23
C ASN A 152 -6.43 14.98 -8.80
N LEU A 153 -7.75 14.86 -8.83
CA LEU A 153 -8.66 15.92 -8.41
C LEU A 153 -8.57 16.14 -6.89
N ALA A 154 -8.52 15.05 -6.10
CA ALA A 154 -8.35 15.13 -4.66
C ALA A 154 -7.00 15.78 -4.28
N ILE A 155 -5.90 15.44 -4.98
CA ILE A 155 -4.60 16.08 -4.75
C ILE A 155 -4.67 17.59 -5.02
N ARG A 156 -5.35 17.99 -6.10
CA ARG A 156 -5.52 19.42 -6.43
C ARG A 156 -6.39 20.17 -5.42
N ARG A 157 -7.47 19.54 -4.93
CA ARG A 157 -8.40 20.16 -3.97
C ARG A 157 -7.85 20.25 -2.55
N LEU A 158 -7.20 19.18 -2.08
CA LEU A 158 -6.67 19.10 -0.72
C LEU A 158 -5.29 19.78 -0.58
N GLY A 159 -4.57 19.93 -1.68
CA GLY A 159 -3.16 20.28 -1.68
C GLY A 159 -2.26 19.07 -1.33
N ALA A 160 -1.03 19.08 -1.85
CA ALA A 160 -0.10 17.96 -1.72
C ALA A 160 0.21 17.62 -0.25
N GLN A 161 0.34 18.62 0.62
CA GLN A 161 0.71 18.42 2.02
C GLN A 161 -0.39 17.73 2.82
N ALA A 162 -1.67 18.18 2.69
CA ALA A 162 -2.80 17.57 3.37
C ALA A 162 -3.05 16.16 2.83
N TRP A 163 -2.96 15.97 1.50
CA TRP A 163 -3.07 14.67 0.88
C TRP A 163 -2.01 13.70 1.40
N HIS A 164 -0.75 14.11 1.50
CA HIS A 164 0.31 13.28 2.06
C HIS A 164 0.09 12.94 3.54
N ARG A 165 -0.43 13.88 4.35
CA ARG A 165 -0.79 13.62 5.75
C ARG A 165 -1.88 12.54 5.86
N LEU A 166 -2.94 12.69 5.07
CA LEU A 166 -4.03 11.70 5.02
C LEU A 166 -3.50 10.33 4.62
N HIS A 167 -2.73 10.24 3.53
CA HIS A 167 -2.23 8.96 3.03
C HIS A 167 -1.17 8.28 3.91
N ARG A 168 -0.67 8.93 4.95
CA ARG A 168 0.15 8.26 5.99
C ARG A 168 -0.65 7.29 6.85
N TRP A 169 -1.97 7.44 6.94
CA TRP A 169 -2.84 6.50 7.65
C TRP A 169 -2.78 5.08 7.06
N VAL A 170 -2.26 4.90 5.85
CA VAL A 170 -1.99 3.57 5.27
C VAL A 170 -1.07 2.72 6.15
N TYR A 171 -0.20 3.34 6.96
CA TYR A 171 0.67 2.60 7.88
C TYR A 171 -0.13 2.01 9.04
N LEU A 172 -1.11 2.76 9.56
CA LEU A 172 -2.03 2.23 10.56
C LEU A 172 -2.91 1.12 9.97
N VAL A 173 -3.42 1.30 8.75
CA VAL A 173 -4.17 0.24 8.04
C VAL A 173 -3.35 -1.04 7.94
N ALA A 174 -2.04 -0.95 7.63
CA ALA A 174 -1.19 -2.14 7.54
C ALA A 174 -1.02 -2.85 8.90
N ILE A 175 -0.91 -2.10 9.99
CA ILE A 175 -0.85 -2.67 11.35
C ILE A 175 -2.19 -3.33 11.71
N LEU A 176 -3.31 -2.64 11.48
CA LEU A 176 -4.64 -3.18 11.76
C LEU A 176 -4.94 -4.42 10.93
N ALA A 177 -4.54 -4.46 9.65
CA ALA A 177 -4.71 -5.63 8.79
C ALA A 177 -3.95 -6.85 9.32
N VAL A 178 -2.71 -6.68 9.77
CA VAL A 178 -1.92 -7.77 10.39
C VAL A 178 -2.55 -8.23 11.70
N LEU A 179 -2.99 -7.30 12.57
CA LEU A 179 -3.65 -7.63 13.83
C LEU A 179 -4.98 -8.34 13.60
N HIS A 180 -5.79 -7.86 12.66
CA HIS A 180 -7.03 -8.52 12.25
C HIS A 180 -6.76 -9.95 11.80
N PHE A 181 -5.78 -10.16 10.92
CA PHE A 181 -5.42 -11.47 10.43
C PHE A 181 -4.90 -12.38 11.54
N LEU A 182 -4.02 -11.87 12.42
CA LEU A 182 -3.46 -12.64 13.54
C LEU A 182 -4.55 -13.16 14.50
N LEU A 183 -5.57 -12.35 14.77
CA LEU A 183 -6.67 -12.70 15.67
C LEU A 183 -7.78 -13.51 15.00
N SER A 184 -7.83 -13.60 13.66
CA SER A 184 -8.84 -14.31 12.90
C SER A 184 -8.55 -15.80 12.69
N VAL A 185 -7.29 -16.21 12.87
CA VAL A 185 -6.85 -17.60 12.62
C VAL A 185 -6.39 -18.30 13.90
N LYS A 186 -6.55 -19.63 13.94
CA LYS A 186 -6.06 -20.45 15.07
C LYS A 186 -4.55 -20.71 15.01
N VAL A 187 -3.97 -20.81 13.80
CA VAL A 187 -2.55 -21.10 13.59
C VAL A 187 -1.87 -19.82 13.07
N PRO A 188 -1.02 -19.16 13.88
CA PRO A 188 -0.53 -17.82 13.61
C PRO A 188 0.67 -17.75 12.67
N ILE A 189 1.13 -18.85 12.08
CA ILE A 189 2.36 -18.90 11.26
C ILE A 189 2.28 -17.93 10.08
N GLU A 190 1.19 -17.99 9.32
CA GLU A 190 1.02 -17.15 8.13
C GLU A 190 0.89 -15.66 8.48
N PRO A 191 0.01 -15.23 9.41
CA PRO A 191 -0.05 -13.82 9.80
C PRO A 191 1.24 -13.30 10.44
N LEU A 192 2.00 -14.12 11.17
CA LEU A 192 3.31 -13.72 11.71
C LEU A 192 4.32 -13.46 10.59
N PHE A 193 4.33 -14.28 9.54
CA PHE A 193 5.17 -14.03 8.37
C PHE A 193 4.84 -12.68 7.71
N TYR A 194 3.57 -12.40 7.41
CA TYR A 194 3.17 -11.12 6.82
C TYR A 194 3.38 -9.95 7.80
N GLY A 195 3.20 -10.18 9.10
CA GLY A 195 3.50 -9.23 10.15
C GLY A 195 4.98 -8.83 10.18
N ALA A 196 5.88 -9.81 10.07
CA ALA A 196 7.32 -9.56 9.98
C ALA A 196 7.66 -8.73 8.73
N VAL A 197 7.06 -9.05 7.57
CA VAL A 197 7.26 -8.27 6.34
C VAL A 197 6.79 -6.82 6.51
N VAL A 198 5.61 -6.60 7.08
CA VAL A 198 5.08 -5.25 7.36
C VAL A 198 5.99 -4.52 8.35
N ALA A 199 6.42 -5.17 9.43
CA ALA A 199 7.32 -4.58 10.42
C ALA A 199 8.67 -4.16 9.80
N LEU A 200 9.25 -4.98 8.93
CA LEU A 200 10.47 -4.63 8.18
C LEU A 200 10.27 -3.41 7.27
N LEU A 201 9.17 -3.34 6.54
CA LEU A 201 8.87 -2.22 5.63
C LEU A 201 8.64 -0.91 6.40
N LEU A 202 7.91 -0.96 7.52
CA LEU A 202 7.65 0.21 8.36
C LEU A 202 8.90 0.61 9.14
N GLY A 203 9.65 -0.35 9.69
CA GLY A 203 10.92 -0.13 10.39
C GLY A 203 11.97 0.51 9.48
N TYR A 204 12.11 0.04 8.24
CA TYR A 204 12.98 0.67 7.24
C TYR A 204 12.62 2.14 7.01
N ARG A 205 11.33 2.46 6.90
CA ARG A 205 10.87 3.85 6.70
C ARG A 205 11.16 4.72 7.91
N LEU A 206 10.90 4.20 9.12
CA LEU A 206 11.17 4.90 10.37
C LEU A 206 12.68 5.17 10.52
N ALA A 207 13.53 4.17 10.33
CA ALA A 207 14.98 4.32 10.38
C ALA A 207 15.48 5.40 9.41
N ARG A 208 14.98 5.38 8.16
CA ARG A 208 15.34 6.40 7.16
C ARG A 208 14.88 7.81 7.53
N SER A 209 13.72 7.96 8.16
CA SER A 209 13.27 9.28 8.64
C SER A 209 14.16 9.82 9.74
N LEU A 210 14.49 8.98 10.73
CA LEU A 210 15.35 9.35 11.85
C LEU A 210 16.78 9.72 11.40
N LEU A 211 17.36 8.97 10.45
CA LEU A 211 18.67 9.28 9.90
C LEU A 211 18.68 10.62 9.14
N ARG A 212 17.61 10.93 8.40
CA ARG A 212 17.48 12.18 7.68
C ARG A 212 17.37 13.39 8.61
N ASP A 213 16.62 13.24 9.70
CA ASP A 213 16.45 14.30 10.70
C ASP A 213 17.73 14.58 11.48
N ARG A 214 18.57 13.56 11.70
CA ARG A 214 19.90 13.69 12.32
C ARG A 214 20.90 14.39 11.37
N GLY A 215 20.89 14.06 10.08
CA GLY A 215 21.79 14.67 9.08
C GLY A 215 21.47 16.13 8.77
N GLY A 216 20.23 16.59 9.00
CA GLY A 216 19.81 18.00 8.82
C GLY A 216 20.17 18.93 9.99
N LYS A 217 20.65 18.39 11.12
CA LYS A 217 21.02 19.16 12.33
C LYS A 217 22.51 19.47 12.43
N VAL A 218 23.27 19.48 11.32
CA VAL A 218 24.64 19.99 11.34
C VAL A 218 24.57 21.51 11.53
N PRO A 219 25.11 22.09 12.63
CA PRO A 219 25.04 23.52 12.89
C PRO A 219 25.80 24.28 11.82
N ALA A 220 25.23 25.36 11.32
CA ALA A 220 25.85 26.30 10.36
C ALA A 220 27.10 27.05 10.91
N LYS A 221 27.76 26.55 11.95
CA LYS A 221 28.83 27.22 12.72
C LYS A 221 30.24 26.83 12.31
N ALA A 222 30.45 26.29 11.09
CA ALA A 222 31.77 25.95 10.57
C ALA A 222 31.98 26.50 9.14
N ARG A 223 31.52 27.72 8.88
CA ARG A 223 31.89 28.49 7.67
C ARG A 223 32.26 29.90 8.10
N ASN A 224 33.42 30.03 8.71
CA ASN A 224 34.22 31.25 8.74
C ASN A 224 35.64 30.87 8.41
#